data_d589eb1b09674c23a697151307c128fa
#
_entry.id   d589eb1b09674c23a697151307c128fa
#
_cell.length_a   1.000
_cell.length_b   1.000
_cell.length_c   1.000
_cell.angle_alpha   90.00
_cell.angle_beta   90.00
_cell.angle_gamma   90.00
#
_symmetry.space_group_name_H-M   'P 1'
#
loop_
_entity.id
_entity.type
_entity.pdbx_description
1 polymer ?
#
loop_
_entity_poly.entity_id
_entity_poly.type
_entity_poly.pdbx_seq_one_letter_code
_entity_poly.pdbx_strand_id
1 'polypeptide(L)'
;MTRKPSLYVAAPDRIKRGDVTDIYFQRAKAIMERNATSDVSVVAETHAYSLPPGYEWAVLAGVEEVAWLLEGLPINVYSVDEGTIFTEMEPVISIEGRYADFAVYEPSLLGILRHASSVATKAARVKMA
;
A
#
# COMPACT_ATOMS: atom_id res chain seq x y z
N MET A 1 14.78 -9.81 5.87
CA MET A 1 15.28 -8.51 5.37
C MET A 1 14.83 -8.34 3.93
N THR A 2 13.98 -7.36 3.68
CA THR A 2 13.44 -7.13 2.33
C THR A 2 14.49 -6.48 1.42
N ARG A 3 14.47 -6.82 0.13
CA ARG A 3 15.38 -6.19 -0.84
C ARG A 3 14.91 -4.76 -1.13
N LYS A 4 15.83 -3.78 -1.07
CA LYS A 4 15.54 -2.40 -1.48
C LYS A 4 15.11 -2.37 -2.95
N PRO A 5 13.87 -1.94 -3.28
CA PRO A 5 13.41 -1.86 -4.66
C PRO A 5 14.07 -0.70 -5.42
N SER A 6 14.05 -0.78 -6.74
CA SER A 6 14.38 0.35 -7.62
C SER A 6 13.11 1.05 -8.02
N LEU A 7 12.89 2.26 -7.49
CA LEU A 7 11.69 3.07 -7.78
C LEU A 7 12.11 4.29 -8.61
N TYR A 8 11.38 4.56 -9.68
CA TYR A 8 11.76 5.56 -10.69
C TYR A 8 10.99 6.88 -10.60
N VAL A 9 9.91 6.91 -9.80
CA VAL A 9 9.06 8.10 -9.61
C VAL A 9 9.68 9.07 -8.61
N ALA A 10 10.27 8.54 -7.55
CA ALA A 10 11.02 9.30 -6.55
C ALA A 10 12.13 8.41 -5.98
N ALA A 11 13.15 9.03 -5.35
CA ALA A 11 14.23 8.28 -4.72
C ALA A 11 13.65 7.35 -3.62
N PRO A 12 14.00 6.06 -3.61
CA PRO A 12 13.46 5.09 -2.64
C PRO A 12 13.59 5.55 -1.18
N ASP A 13 14.71 6.18 -0.83
CA ASP A 13 14.93 6.68 0.53
C ASP A 13 13.98 7.81 0.93
N ARG A 14 13.54 8.64 -0.01
CA ARG A 14 12.53 9.68 0.24
C ARG A 14 11.15 9.07 0.48
N ILE A 15 10.80 8.06 -0.32
CA ILE A 15 9.55 7.32 -0.15
C ILE A 15 9.53 6.62 1.22
N LYS A 16 10.63 5.94 1.57
CA LYS A 16 10.81 5.24 2.85
C LYS A 16 10.71 6.15 4.08
N ARG A 17 11.11 7.42 3.97
CA ARG A 17 10.96 8.41 5.05
C ARG A 17 9.57 9.03 5.14
N GLY A 18 8.65 8.72 4.22
CA GLY A 18 7.33 9.35 4.16
C GLY A 18 7.35 10.78 3.61
N ASP A 19 8.45 11.18 2.91
CA ASP A 19 8.56 12.51 2.29
C ASP A 19 7.71 12.65 1.02
N VAL A 20 7.24 11.52 0.47
CA VAL A 20 6.42 11.46 -0.75
C VAL A 20 5.01 11.05 -0.36
N THR A 21 4.17 12.04 -0.15
CA THR A 21 2.79 11.85 0.32
C THR A 21 1.92 13.03 -0.12
N ASP A 22 0.60 12.88 0.00
CA ASP A 22 -0.32 13.99 -0.20
C ASP A 22 -0.32 14.93 1.01
N ILE A 23 -0.45 16.22 0.73
CA ILE A 23 -0.38 17.28 1.76
C ILE A 23 -1.40 17.09 2.88
N TYR A 24 -2.55 16.49 2.59
CA TYR A 24 -3.58 16.30 3.61
C TYR A 24 -3.16 15.28 4.69
N PHE A 25 -2.35 14.26 4.36
CA PHE A 25 -1.80 13.34 5.36
C PHE A 25 -0.83 14.04 6.32
N GLN A 26 0.01 14.93 5.80
CA GLN A 26 0.88 15.74 6.65
C GLN A 26 0.09 16.67 7.56
N ARG A 27 -0.97 17.29 7.04
CA ARG A 27 -1.88 18.15 7.82
C ARG A 27 -2.64 17.35 8.86
N ALA A 28 -3.16 16.17 8.52
CA ALA A 28 -3.83 15.28 9.45
C ALA A 28 -2.91 14.88 10.61
N LYS A 29 -1.68 14.49 10.30
CA LYS A 29 -0.66 14.16 11.31
C LYS A 29 -0.40 15.33 12.25
N ALA A 30 -0.18 16.53 11.73
CA ALA A 30 0.03 17.74 12.52
C ALA A 30 -1.18 18.08 13.40
N ILE A 31 -2.41 17.86 12.93
CA ILE A 31 -3.64 18.05 13.71
C ILE A 31 -3.73 17.03 14.84
N MET A 32 -3.43 15.76 14.57
CA MET A 32 -3.43 14.71 15.58
C MET A 32 -2.41 14.98 16.69
N GLU A 33 -1.21 15.42 16.33
CA GLU A 33 -0.15 15.78 17.28
C GLU A 33 -0.58 16.96 18.19
N ARG A 34 -1.21 17.99 17.61
CA ARG A 34 -1.70 19.17 18.37
C ARG A 34 -2.85 18.85 19.32
N ASN A 35 -3.69 17.88 18.97
CA ASN A 35 -4.88 17.52 19.74
C ASN A 35 -4.66 16.30 20.66
N ALA A 36 -3.42 15.82 20.79
CA ALA A 36 -3.07 14.61 21.55
C ALA A 36 -3.90 13.37 21.16
N THR A 37 -4.22 13.24 19.87
CA THR A 37 -4.94 12.09 19.30
C THR A 37 -4.05 11.18 18.45
N SER A 38 -2.73 11.33 18.56
CA SER A 38 -1.75 10.53 17.79
C SER A 38 -1.72 9.05 18.20
N ASP A 39 -2.28 8.70 19.37
CA ASP A 39 -2.29 7.34 19.91
C ASP A 39 -3.51 6.51 19.43
N VAL A 40 -4.33 7.04 18.54
CA VAL A 40 -5.47 6.29 18.01
C VAL A 40 -4.99 5.12 17.17
N SER A 41 -5.26 3.90 17.66
CA SER A 41 -5.02 2.66 16.93
C SER A 41 -6.20 2.34 16.01
N VAL A 42 -5.88 1.88 14.81
CA VAL A 42 -6.86 1.52 13.78
C VAL A 42 -6.45 0.21 13.10
N VAL A 43 -7.43 -0.39 12.43
CA VAL A 43 -7.21 -1.43 11.43
C VAL A 43 -7.59 -0.83 10.09
N ALA A 44 -6.63 -0.75 9.18
CA ALA A 44 -6.84 -0.25 7.83
C ALA A 44 -6.70 -1.40 6.83
N GLU A 45 -7.67 -1.52 5.92
CA GLU A 45 -7.67 -2.54 4.88
C GLU A 45 -7.49 -1.91 3.50
N THR A 46 -6.70 -2.56 2.67
CA THR A 46 -6.51 -2.21 1.26
C THR A 46 -7.27 -3.20 0.39
N HIS A 47 -8.13 -2.68 -0.47
CA HIS A 47 -8.89 -3.46 -1.46
C HIS A 47 -9.06 -2.65 -2.75
N ALA A 48 -9.36 -3.31 -3.86
CA ALA A 48 -9.78 -2.62 -5.07
C ALA A 48 -11.26 -2.25 -4.96
N TYR A 49 -11.58 -0.97 -5.04
CA TYR A 49 -12.96 -0.49 -5.08
C TYR A 49 -13.67 -0.94 -6.37
N SER A 50 -12.95 -0.92 -7.49
CA SER A 50 -13.41 -1.42 -8.78
C SER A 50 -12.24 -1.92 -9.61
N LEU A 51 -12.52 -2.86 -10.49
CA LEU A 51 -11.60 -3.32 -11.54
C LEU A 51 -11.94 -2.64 -12.87
N PRO A 52 -11.03 -2.66 -13.86
CA PRO A 52 -11.35 -2.15 -15.20
C PRO A 52 -12.56 -2.87 -15.82
N PRO A 53 -13.37 -2.19 -16.66
CA PRO A 53 -14.52 -2.81 -17.31
C PRO A 53 -14.16 -4.14 -18.00
N GLY A 54 -14.93 -5.18 -17.71
CA GLY A 54 -14.71 -6.53 -18.25
C GLY A 54 -13.65 -7.35 -17.50
N TYR A 55 -13.14 -6.84 -16.37
CA TYR A 55 -12.25 -7.59 -15.49
C TYR A 55 -13.03 -8.08 -14.27
N GLU A 56 -13.09 -9.38 -14.09
CA GLU A 56 -13.75 -10.02 -12.93
C GLU A 56 -12.75 -10.33 -11.81
N TRP A 57 -11.46 -10.29 -12.12
CA TRP A 57 -10.37 -10.59 -11.21
C TRP A 57 -9.09 -9.82 -11.58
N ALA A 58 -8.22 -9.69 -10.60
CA ALA A 58 -6.87 -9.17 -10.74
C ALA A 58 -5.85 -10.05 -10.00
N VAL A 59 -4.58 -9.87 -10.32
CA VAL A 59 -3.45 -10.55 -9.66
C VAL A 59 -2.75 -9.55 -8.76
N LEU A 60 -2.61 -9.88 -7.46
CA LEU A 60 -1.89 -9.05 -6.52
C LEU A 60 -0.39 -9.10 -6.81
N ALA A 61 0.23 -7.93 -6.88
CA ALA A 61 1.68 -7.79 -6.99
C ALA A 61 2.14 -6.49 -6.29
N GLY A 62 3.40 -6.46 -5.87
CA GLY A 62 3.99 -5.33 -5.14
C GLY A 62 4.00 -5.50 -3.62
N VAL A 63 3.68 -6.69 -3.11
CA VAL A 63 3.66 -6.97 -1.67
C VAL A 63 5.06 -6.85 -1.05
N GLU A 64 6.10 -7.32 -1.76
CA GLU A 64 7.48 -7.20 -1.26
C GLU A 64 7.92 -5.73 -1.13
N GLU A 65 7.57 -4.87 -2.08
CA GLU A 65 7.86 -3.44 -2.04
C GLU A 65 7.10 -2.75 -0.91
N VAL A 66 5.85 -3.14 -0.68
CA VAL A 66 5.05 -2.64 0.46
C VAL A 66 5.64 -3.10 1.78
N ALA A 67 6.06 -4.36 1.89
CA ALA A 67 6.73 -4.87 3.07
C ALA A 67 8.03 -4.09 3.35
N TRP A 68 8.83 -3.84 2.33
CA TRP A 68 10.00 -2.98 2.45
C TRP A 68 9.63 -1.55 2.88
N LEU A 69 8.58 -0.97 2.32
CA LEU A 69 8.13 0.39 2.65
C LEU A 69 7.76 0.52 4.12
N LEU A 70 7.05 -0.47 4.67
CA LEU A 70 6.52 -0.45 6.03
C LEU A 70 7.46 -1.07 7.08
N GLU A 71 8.53 -1.76 6.66
CA GLU A 71 9.51 -2.39 7.56
C GLU A 71 10.12 -1.37 8.54
N GLY A 72 10.10 -1.71 9.83
CA GLY A 72 10.64 -0.89 10.91
C GLY A 72 9.63 0.09 11.53
N LEU A 73 8.40 0.19 11.01
CA LEU A 73 7.33 0.93 11.66
C LEU A 73 6.72 0.10 12.81
N PRO A 74 6.22 0.75 13.88
CA PRO A 74 5.60 0.05 15.02
C PRO A 74 4.15 -0.35 14.71
N ILE A 75 3.96 -1.18 13.69
CA ILE A 75 2.67 -1.64 13.17
C ILE A 75 2.72 -3.13 12.84
N ASN A 76 1.56 -3.77 12.77
CA ASN A 76 1.42 -5.12 12.23
C ASN A 76 0.86 -5.04 10.81
N VAL A 77 1.43 -5.81 9.90
CA VAL A 77 0.99 -5.87 8.50
C VAL A 77 0.69 -7.32 8.15
N TYR A 78 -0.49 -7.55 7.62
CA TYR A 78 -0.97 -8.84 7.13
C TYR A 78 -1.27 -8.71 5.65
N SER A 79 -0.88 -9.68 4.85
CA SER A 79 -1.14 -9.69 3.42
C SER A 79 -1.47 -11.10 2.96
N VAL A 80 -2.29 -11.21 1.91
CA VAL A 80 -2.30 -12.42 1.11
C VAL A 80 -1.01 -12.50 0.28
N ASP A 81 -0.69 -13.69 -0.21
CA ASP A 81 0.58 -13.92 -0.91
C ASP A 81 0.65 -13.16 -2.25
N GLU A 82 1.86 -12.76 -2.63
CA GLU A 82 2.18 -12.24 -3.96
C GLU A 82 1.68 -13.23 -5.04
N GLY A 83 1.00 -12.72 -6.06
CA GLY A 83 0.41 -13.54 -7.12
C GLY A 83 -0.99 -14.09 -6.82
N THR A 84 -1.55 -13.81 -5.65
CA THR A 84 -2.95 -14.19 -5.32
C THR A 84 -3.93 -13.49 -6.27
N ILE A 85 -4.90 -14.27 -6.78
CA ILE A 85 -6.03 -13.71 -7.53
C ILE A 85 -7.03 -13.14 -6.53
N PHE A 86 -7.49 -11.92 -6.77
CA PHE A 86 -8.48 -11.23 -5.93
C PHE A 86 -9.55 -10.55 -6.78
N THR A 87 -10.69 -10.25 -6.15
CA THR A 87 -11.85 -9.58 -6.75
C THR A 87 -12.10 -8.22 -6.12
N GLU A 88 -13.08 -7.49 -6.63
CA GLU A 88 -13.49 -6.19 -6.06
C GLU A 88 -13.89 -6.33 -4.59
N MET A 89 -13.55 -5.33 -3.78
CA MET A 89 -13.82 -5.24 -2.33
C MET A 89 -13.20 -6.34 -1.46
N GLU A 90 -12.39 -7.23 -2.03
CA GLU A 90 -11.66 -8.24 -1.28
C GLU A 90 -10.40 -7.64 -0.63
N PRO A 91 -10.24 -7.70 0.70
CA PRO A 91 -9.07 -7.17 1.38
C PRO A 91 -7.81 -7.96 0.99
N VAL A 92 -6.77 -7.26 0.55
CA VAL A 92 -5.49 -7.86 0.15
C VAL A 92 -4.36 -7.56 1.14
N ILE A 93 -4.41 -6.42 1.83
CA ILE A 93 -3.49 -6.03 2.90
C ILE A 93 -4.30 -5.43 4.04
N SER A 94 -3.94 -5.79 5.27
CA SER A 94 -4.46 -5.19 6.50
C SER A 94 -3.31 -4.66 7.34
N ILE A 95 -3.45 -3.46 7.88
CA ILE A 95 -2.47 -2.78 8.70
C ILE A 95 -3.10 -2.44 10.04
N GLU A 96 -2.50 -2.90 11.14
CA GLU A 96 -2.93 -2.61 12.50
C GLU A 96 -1.88 -1.76 13.22
N GLY A 97 -2.29 -0.66 13.80
CA GLY A 97 -1.40 0.19 14.57
C GLY A 97 -1.93 1.61 14.71
N ARG A 98 -1.09 2.50 15.24
CA ARG A 98 -1.47 3.91 15.36
C ARG A 98 -1.52 4.54 13.97
N TYR A 99 -2.64 5.17 13.64
CA TYR A 99 -2.84 5.80 12.33
C TYR A 99 -1.72 6.81 11.98
N ALA A 100 -1.26 7.58 12.97
CA ALA A 100 -0.18 8.55 12.79
C ALA A 100 1.16 7.94 12.34
N ASP A 101 1.39 6.64 12.59
CA ASP A 101 2.66 5.99 12.26
C ASP A 101 2.73 5.55 10.79
N PHE A 102 1.59 5.34 10.13
CA PHE A 102 1.58 4.83 8.74
C PHE A 102 0.77 5.66 7.74
N ALA A 103 -0.08 6.58 8.17
CA ALA A 103 -0.97 7.33 7.27
C ALA A 103 -0.24 8.02 6.11
N VAL A 104 0.95 8.56 6.34
CA VAL A 104 1.75 9.26 5.32
C VAL A 104 2.23 8.34 4.19
N TYR A 105 2.21 7.02 4.40
CA TYR A 105 2.64 6.03 3.40
C TYR A 105 1.52 5.57 2.48
N GLU A 106 0.26 5.92 2.76
CA GLU A 106 -0.89 5.46 1.98
C GLU A 106 -0.75 5.72 0.48
N PRO A 107 -0.39 6.94 0.00
CA PRO A 107 -0.26 7.18 -1.44
C PRO A 107 0.80 6.31 -2.10
N SER A 108 1.95 6.13 -1.43
CA SER A 108 3.04 5.30 -1.95
C SER A 108 2.68 3.82 -1.97
N LEU A 109 2.05 3.32 -0.91
CA LEU A 109 1.56 1.95 -0.78
C LEU A 109 0.56 1.63 -1.89
N LEU A 110 -0.48 2.45 -2.03
CA LEU A 110 -1.51 2.26 -3.05
C LEU A 110 -0.94 2.38 -4.46
N GLY A 111 0.01 3.30 -4.68
CA GLY A 111 0.70 3.46 -5.97
C GLY A 111 1.50 2.22 -6.37
N ILE A 112 2.25 1.63 -5.44
CA ILE A 112 3.02 0.40 -5.65
C ILE A 112 2.08 -0.75 -6.03
N LEU A 113 1.08 -1.03 -5.19
CA LEU A 113 0.13 -2.13 -5.42
C LEU A 113 -0.63 -1.97 -6.73
N ARG A 114 -1.16 -0.77 -6.98
CA ARG A 114 -1.92 -0.48 -8.20
C ARG A 114 -1.09 -0.71 -9.46
N HIS A 115 0.14 -0.18 -9.49
CA HIS A 115 1.02 -0.31 -10.66
C HIS A 115 1.42 -1.77 -10.88
N ALA A 116 1.98 -2.43 -9.87
CA ALA A 116 2.46 -3.80 -9.98
C ALA A 116 1.32 -4.78 -10.31
N SER A 117 0.17 -4.69 -9.61
CA SER A 117 -0.98 -5.55 -9.85
C SER A 117 -1.60 -5.32 -11.23
N SER A 118 -1.62 -4.10 -11.74
CA SER A 118 -2.14 -3.84 -13.10
C SER A 118 -1.27 -4.51 -14.17
N VAL A 119 0.05 -4.44 -14.02
CA VAL A 119 1.00 -5.11 -14.93
C VAL A 119 0.89 -6.64 -14.83
N ALA A 120 0.87 -7.19 -13.60
CA ALA A 120 0.74 -8.61 -13.36
C ALA A 120 -0.57 -9.18 -13.93
N THR A 121 -1.69 -8.49 -13.68
CA THR A 121 -3.00 -8.86 -14.22
C THR A 121 -3.02 -8.89 -15.74
N LYS A 122 -2.48 -7.84 -16.38
CA LYS A 122 -2.39 -7.78 -17.85
C LYS A 122 -1.53 -8.93 -18.39
N ALA A 123 -0.38 -9.18 -17.79
CA ALA A 123 0.50 -10.29 -18.19
C ALA A 123 -0.17 -11.66 -18.07
N ALA A 124 -0.89 -11.90 -16.95
CA ALA A 124 -1.63 -13.14 -16.76
C ALA A 124 -2.70 -13.34 -17.83
N ARG A 125 -3.48 -12.30 -18.14
CA ARG A 125 -4.53 -12.37 -19.17
C ARG A 125 -3.97 -12.63 -20.56
N VAL A 126 -2.85 -12.00 -20.93
CA VAL A 126 -2.17 -12.24 -22.22
C VAL A 126 -1.67 -13.68 -22.32
N LYS A 127 -1.15 -14.22 -21.20
CA LYS A 127 -0.66 -15.62 -21.19
C LYS A 127 -1.80 -16.65 -21.29
N MET A 128 -3.00 -16.32 -20.86
CA MET A 128 -4.19 -17.19 -20.94
C MET A 128 -4.88 -17.14 -22.29
N ALA A 129 -4.68 -16.10 -23.09
CA ALA A 129 -5.26 -15.93 -24.43
C ALA A 129 -4.49 -16.72 -25.49
#